data_c0a9454aa32ef032884e6e4c75291e5e
#
_entry.id   c0a9454aa32ef032884e6e4c75291e5e
#
_cell.length_a   1.000
_cell.length_b   1.000
_cell.length_c   1.000
_cell.angle_alpha   90.00
_cell.angle_beta   90.00
_cell.angle_gamma   90.00
#
_symmetry.space_group_name_H-M   'P 1'
#
loop_
_entity.id
_entity.type
_entity.pdbx_description
1 polymer ?
#
loop_
_entity_poly.entity_id
_entity_poly.type
_entity_poly.pdbx_seq_one_letter_code
_entity_poly.pdbx_strand_id
1 'polypeptide(L)'
;MVINGQNLCIGCMRPLKDDFVCSSCHFEQKKYRPIPRCLLPGTEVAERYVLGRVLGEGNFGITYIGWDKVLSKRVAVKEYYPTDYVSRDVLRGTDRKVYVYESRVKKEYKDNLDKFLNEARCLTRFNHMAGIVAVQDFF
;
A
#
# COMPACT_ATOMS: atom_id res chain seq x y z
N MET A 1 -15.55 -4.16 0.56
CA MET A 1 -15.01 -3.07 1.42
C MET A 1 -15.80 -1.81 1.15
N VAL A 2 -16.38 -1.18 2.16
CA VAL A 2 -17.22 0.02 2.00
C VAL A 2 -16.39 1.27 2.28
N ILE A 3 -16.35 2.21 1.33
CA ILE A 3 -15.64 3.49 1.43
C ILE A 3 -16.60 4.58 0.92
N ASN A 4 -16.85 5.60 1.71
CA ASN A 4 -17.77 6.70 1.36
C ASN A 4 -19.14 6.19 0.84
N GLY A 5 -19.68 5.13 1.46
CA GLY A 5 -20.95 4.51 1.05
C GLY A 5 -20.89 3.63 -0.20
N GLN A 6 -19.75 3.50 -0.85
CA GLN A 6 -19.55 2.63 -2.00
C GLN A 6 -18.87 1.32 -1.60
N ASN A 7 -19.42 0.19 -2.03
CA ASN A 7 -18.77 -1.10 -1.88
C ASN A 7 -17.74 -1.29 -2.99
N LEU A 8 -16.44 -1.33 -2.62
CA LEU A 8 -15.33 -1.43 -3.56
C LEU A 8 -14.66 -2.80 -3.49
N CYS A 9 -14.25 -3.29 -4.64
CA CYS A 9 -13.43 -4.49 -4.77
C CYS A 9 -12.02 -4.25 -4.24
N ILE A 10 -11.56 -5.06 -3.29
CA ILE A 10 -10.18 -4.97 -2.76
C ILE A 10 -9.11 -5.31 -3.80
N GLY A 11 -9.49 -5.95 -4.90
CA GLY A 11 -8.58 -6.34 -5.99
C GLY A 11 -8.30 -5.25 -6.99
N CYS A 12 -9.28 -4.37 -7.29
CA CYS A 12 -9.15 -3.36 -8.34
C CYS A 12 -9.77 -2.00 -8.03
N MET A 13 -10.33 -1.79 -6.83
CA MET A 13 -10.98 -0.55 -6.38
C MET A 13 -12.12 -0.07 -7.27
N ARG A 14 -12.74 -0.94 -8.07
CA ARG A 14 -13.97 -0.64 -8.79
C ARG A 14 -15.19 -1.01 -7.94
N PRO A 15 -16.36 -0.40 -8.19
CA PRO A 15 -17.59 -0.77 -7.51
C PRO A 15 -17.87 -2.27 -7.61
N LEU A 16 -18.24 -2.86 -6.48
CA LEU A 16 -18.53 -4.26 -6.35
C LEU A 16 -20.04 -4.43 -6.20
N LYS A 17 -20.67 -5.16 -7.12
CA LYS A 17 -22.12 -5.44 -7.10
C LYS A 17 -22.45 -6.62 -6.18
N ASP A 18 -21.61 -7.65 -6.24
CA ASP A 18 -21.73 -8.85 -5.41
C ASP A 18 -20.53 -8.96 -4.48
N ASP A 19 -20.72 -9.48 -3.27
CA ASP A 19 -19.69 -9.49 -2.23
C ASP A 19 -18.55 -10.49 -2.46
N PHE A 20 -18.58 -11.29 -3.54
CA PHE A 20 -17.69 -12.44 -3.67
C PHE A 20 -16.72 -12.36 -4.84
N VAL A 21 -17.22 -12.09 -6.04
CA VAL A 21 -16.42 -12.07 -7.27
C VAL A 21 -16.62 -10.73 -7.99
N CYS A 22 -15.54 -10.04 -8.25
CA CYS A 22 -15.62 -8.78 -8.95
C CYS A 22 -15.86 -8.99 -10.45
N SER A 23 -16.96 -8.43 -10.97
CA SER A 23 -17.30 -8.51 -12.40
C SER A 23 -16.27 -7.81 -13.32
N SER A 24 -15.46 -6.89 -12.77
CA SER A 24 -14.48 -6.12 -13.55
C SER A 24 -13.10 -6.77 -13.62
N CYS A 25 -12.65 -7.45 -12.57
CA CYS A 25 -11.30 -8.04 -12.51
C CYS A 25 -11.30 -9.50 -12.10
N HIS A 26 -12.47 -10.11 -11.92
CA HIS A 26 -12.68 -11.49 -11.51
C HIS A 26 -12.00 -11.89 -10.20
N PHE A 27 -11.64 -10.89 -9.38
CA PHE A 27 -11.01 -11.13 -8.09
C PHE A 27 -12.01 -11.71 -7.09
N GLU A 28 -11.68 -12.87 -6.52
CA GLU A 28 -12.49 -13.57 -5.52
C GLU A 28 -12.09 -13.12 -4.11
N GLN A 29 -12.82 -12.18 -3.52
CA GLN A 29 -12.47 -11.56 -2.23
C GLN A 29 -12.41 -12.59 -1.08
N LYS A 30 -13.28 -13.58 -1.05
CA LYS A 30 -13.29 -14.62 0.00
C LYS A 30 -12.07 -15.53 -0.02
N LYS A 31 -11.43 -15.69 -1.17
CA LYS A 31 -10.23 -16.53 -1.31
C LYS A 31 -8.94 -15.76 -0.99
N TYR A 32 -9.01 -14.44 -0.89
CA TYR A 32 -7.82 -13.66 -0.57
C TYR A 32 -7.29 -13.99 0.82
N ARG A 33 -6.01 -14.26 0.89
CA ARG A 33 -5.29 -14.48 2.14
C ARG A 33 -4.20 -13.44 2.24
N PRO A 34 -4.34 -12.46 3.16
CA PRO A 34 -3.32 -11.45 3.37
C PRO A 34 -1.99 -12.09 3.79
N ILE A 35 -0.91 -11.53 3.29
CA ILE A 35 0.43 -11.91 3.72
C ILE A 35 0.63 -11.35 5.14
N PRO A 36 1.09 -12.15 6.11
CA PRO A 36 1.13 -11.75 7.51
C PRO A 36 1.80 -10.40 7.80
N ARG A 37 2.92 -10.08 7.15
CA ARG A 37 3.65 -8.82 7.35
C ARG A 37 3.01 -7.60 6.66
N CYS A 38 2.01 -7.81 5.80
CA CYS A 38 1.38 -6.74 5.03
C CYS A 38 0.21 -6.11 5.79
N LEU A 39 -0.06 -4.86 5.49
CA LEU A 39 -1.27 -4.18 5.97
C LEU A 39 -2.50 -4.83 5.35
N LEU A 40 -3.55 -4.95 6.14
CA LEU A 40 -4.79 -5.59 5.70
C LEU A 40 -5.59 -4.68 4.76
N PRO A 41 -6.36 -5.25 3.81
CA PRO A 41 -7.35 -4.49 3.08
C PRO A 41 -8.31 -3.76 4.01
N GLY A 42 -8.62 -2.50 3.69
CA GLY A 42 -9.40 -1.62 4.55
C GLY A 42 -8.56 -0.78 5.50
N THR A 43 -7.25 -1.04 5.62
CA THR A 43 -6.37 -0.16 6.39
C THR A 43 -6.34 1.23 5.77
N GLU A 44 -6.60 2.23 6.60
CA GLU A 44 -6.49 3.63 6.21
C GLU A 44 -5.11 4.19 6.57
N VAL A 45 -4.46 4.88 5.65
CA VAL A 45 -3.17 5.56 5.85
C VAL A 45 -3.29 7.03 5.49
N ALA A 46 -2.54 7.87 6.20
CA ALA A 46 -2.58 9.34 6.07
C ALA A 46 -4.01 9.93 6.08
N GLU A 47 -4.94 9.29 6.80
CA GLU A 47 -6.36 9.71 6.91
C GLU A 47 -7.07 9.91 5.55
N ARG A 48 -6.45 9.47 4.47
CA ARG A 48 -6.88 9.73 3.10
C ARG A 48 -6.95 8.49 2.23
N TYR A 49 -5.98 7.59 2.34
CA TYR A 49 -5.87 6.45 1.45
C TYR A 49 -6.32 5.17 2.13
N VAL A 50 -7.20 4.42 1.49
CA VAL A 50 -7.64 3.11 1.98
C VAL A 50 -7.01 2.02 1.13
N LEU A 51 -6.31 1.09 1.78
CA LEU A 51 -5.58 0.02 1.11
C LEU A 51 -6.49 -1.13 0.71
N GLY A 52 -6.21 -1.73 -0.43
CA GLY A 52 -6.75 -3.00 -0.89
C GLY A 52 -5.71 -4.11 -0.79
N ARG A 53 -5.69 -5.00 -1.78
CA ARG A 53 -4.72 -6.10 -1.80
C ARG A 53 -3.30 -5.62 -2.11
N VAL A 54 -2.34 -6.44 -1.74
CA VAL A 54 -0.96 -6.31 -2.20
C VAL A 54 -0.90 -6.52 -3.72
N LEU A 55 -0.19 -5.63 -4.41
CA LEU A 55 0.13 -5.74 -5.84
C LEU A 55 1.48 -6.39 -6.06
N GLY A 56 2.41 -6.17 -5.15
CA GLY A 56 3.75 -6.74 -5.22
C GLY A 56 4.59 -6.38 -4.01
N GLU A 57 5.65 -7.14 -3.82
CA GLU A 57 6.65 -6.95 -2.78
C GLU A 57 8.03 -6.92 -3.42
N GLY A 58 8.92 -6.13 -2.87
CA GLY A 58 10.32 -6.04 -3.24
C GLY A 58 11.22 -5.85 -2.02
N ASN A 59 12.53 -5.82 -2.24
CA ASN A 59 13.51 -5.73 -1.16
C ASN A 59 13.35 -4.49 -0.26
N PHE A 60 12.77 -3.42 -0.79
CA PHE A 60 12.64 -2.14 -0.08
C PHE A 60 11.21 -1.77 0.25
N GLY A 61 10.22 -2.55 -0.13
CA GLY A 61 8.86 -2.17 0.18
C GLY A 61 7.76 -3.04 -0.37
N ILE A 62 6.55 -2.71 0.04
CA ILE A 62 5.32 -3.38 -0.33
C ILE A 62 4.45 -2.39 -1.09
N THR A 63 3.90 -2.83 -2.22
CA THR A 63 2.99 -2.01 -3.02
C THR A 63 1.57 -2.56 -2.90
N TYR A 64 0.65 -1.68 -2.54
CA TYR A 64 -0.77 -1.97 -2.43
C TYR A 64 -1.56 -1.25 -3.52
N ILE A 65 -2.66 -1.83 -3.95
CA ILE A 65 -3.70 -1.02 -4.57
C ILE A 65 -4.40 -0.20 -3.49
N GLY A 66 -4.75 1.04 -3.78
CA GLY A 66 -5.41 1.92 -2.84
C GLY A 66 -6.53 2.75 -3.48
N TRP A 67 -7.32 3.36 -2.62
CA TRP A 67 -8.35 4.32 -2.98
C TRP A 67 -8.08 5.66 -2.29
N ASP A 68 -7.94 6.72 -3.06
CA ASP A 68 -7.91 8.08 -2.57
C ASP A 68 -9.34 8.54 -2.26
N LYS A 69 -9.66 8.71 -0.98
CA LYS A 69 -11.02 9.12 -0.54
C LYS A 69 -11.39 10.53 -0.97
N VAL A 70 -10.39 11.41 -1.09
CA VAL A 70 -10.58 12.83 -1.45
C VAL A 70 -10.81 12.96 -2.94
N LEU A 71 -9.96 12.35 -3.76
CA LEU A 71 -10.05 12.46 -5.21
C LEU A 71 -10.93 11.37 -5.85
N SER A 72 -11.48 10.46 -5.02
CA SER A 72 -12.33 9.34 -5.48
C SER A 72 -11.74 8.56 -6.64
N LYS A 73 -10.45 8.21 -6.52
CA LYS A 73 -9.72 7.50 -7.57
C LYS A 73 -8.81 6.40 -7.04
N ARG A 74 -8.46 5.47 -7.94
CA ARG A 74 -7.48 4.42 -7.65
C ARG A 74 -6.07 5.00 -7.63
N VAL A 75 -5.28 4.51 -6.69
CA VAL A 75 -3.85 4.82 -6.56
C VAL A 75 -3.06 3.55 -6.28
N ALA A 76 -1.76 3.59 -6.49
CA ALA A 76 -0.83 2.64 -5.89
C ALA A 76 -0.19 3.30 -4.66
N VAL A 77 -0.13 2.57 -3.56
CA VAL A 77 0.53 3.02 -2.33
C VAL A 77 1.74 2.12 -2.10
N LYS A 78 2.93 2.70 -2.12
CA LYS A 78 4.19 2.00 -1.87
C LYS A 78 4.65 2.28 -0.45
N GLU A 79 4.69 1.25 0.37
CA GLU A 79 5.18 1.30 1.75
C GLU A 79 6.68 0.98 1.77
N TYR A 80 7.47 1.77 2.51
CA TYR A 80 8.84 1.40 2.81
C TYR A 80 8.84 0.31 3.89
N TYR A 81 9.20 -0.91 3.48
CA TYR A 81 9.24 -2.08 4.35
C TYR A 81 10.42 -2.99 3.98
N PRO A 82 11.65 -2.64 4.35
CA PRO A 82 12.82 -3.43 4.05
C PRO A 82 12.87 -4.64 4.98
N THR A 83 12.51 -5.81 4.46
CA THR A 83 12.30 -7.06 5.22
C THR A 83 13.50 -7.50 6.04
N ASP A 84 14.71 -7.14 5.61
CA ASP A 84 15.96 -7.51 6.30
C ASP A 84 16.19 -6.71 7.58
N TYR A 85 15.51 -5.58 7.74
CA TYR A 85 15.74 -4.66 8.86
C TYR A 85 14.56 -4.51 9.79
N VAL A 86 13.36 -4.93 9.35
CA VAL A 86 12.14 -4.64 10.08
C VAL A 86 11.20 -5.84 10.19
N SER A 87 10.36 -5.78 11.23
CA SER A 87 9.19 -6.65 11.38
C SER A 87 7.96 -5.84 11.72
N ARG A 88 6.81 -6.47 11.51
CA ARG A 88 5.51 -5.99 11.99
C ARG A 88 4.89 -7.10 12.84
N ASP A 89 4.36 -6.74 14.01
CA ASP A 89 3.63 -7.68 14.84
C ASP A 89 2.26 -7.95 14.22
N VAL A 90 2.13 -9.16 13.71
CA VAL A 90 0.93 -9.62 13.00
C VAL A 90 -0.14 -10.13 13.95
N LEU A 91 0.26 -10.55 15.16
CA LEU A 91 -0.61 -11.22 16.11
C LEU A 91 -1.71 -10.29 16.67
N ARG A 92 -1.50 -8.99 16.61
CA ARG A 92 -2.47 -7.99 17.09
C ARG A 92 -3.38 -7.42 16.00
N GLY A 93 -3.30 -7.86 14.75
CA GLY A 93 -4.24 -7.56 13.65
C GLY A 93 -4.44 -6.08 13.27
N THR A 94 -4.11 -5.16 14.17
CA THR A 94 -4.29 -3.72 14.04
C THR A 94 -3.00 -2.93 14.17
N ASP A 95 -1.89 -3.57 14.49
CA ASP A 95 -0.63 -2.86 14.68
C ASP A 95 0.00 -2.52 13.32
N ARG A 96 -0.03 -1.22 13.01
CA ARG A 96 0.62 -0.67 11.81
C ARG A 96 2.09 -0.39 12.04
N LYS A 97 2.58 -0.56 13.27
CA LYS A 97 3.95 -0.22 13.63
C LYS A 97 4.94 -1.17 12.99
N VAL A 98 6.02 -0.60 12.53
CA VAL A 98 7.18 -1.30 12.02
C VAL A 98 8.26 -1.22 13.08
N TYR A 99 8.82 -2.38 13.45
CA TYR A 99 9.87 -2.49 14.45
C TYR A 99 11.19 -2.77 13.75
N VAL A 100 12.19 -1.93 13.98
CA VAL A 100 13.55 -2.13 13.48
C VAL A 100 14.27 -3.11 14.41
N TYR A 101 14.88 -4.17 13.86
CA TYR A 101 15.42 -5.30 14.63
C TYR A 101 16.49 -4.93 15.65
N GLU A 102 17.48 -4.10 15.29
CA GLU A 102 18.61 -3.78 16.15
C GLU A 102 19.09 -2.33 16.00
N SER A 103 19.80 -1.84 17.03
CA SER A 103 20.39 -0.50 16.99
C SER A 103 21.44 -0.34 15.88
N ARG A 104 22.13 -1.40 15.49
CA ARG A 104 23.10 -1.40 14.39
C ARG A 104 22.50 -1.03 13.05
N VAL A 105 21.32 -1.58 12.75
CA VAL A 105 20.67 -1.41 11.45
C VAL A 105 19.86 -0.12 11.37
N LYS A 106 19.70 0.62 12.47
CA LYS A 106 18.94 1.89 12.46
C LYS A 106 19.51 2.92 11.50
N LYS A 107 20.83 3.01 11.38
CA LYS A 107 21.48 3.93 10.45
C LYS A 107 21.19 3.52 9.01
N GLU A 108 21.42 2.26 8.67
CA GLU A 108 21.15 1.72 7.33
C GLU A 108 19.67 1.82 6.96
N TYR A 109 18.79 1.53 7.91
CA TYR A 109 17.34 1.72 7.73
C TYR A 109 17.01 3.17 7.36
N LYS A 110 17.58 4.14 8.09
CA LYS A 110 17.36 5.57 7.83
C LYS A 110 17.95 6.01 6.49
N ASP A 111 19.19 5.60 6.20
CA ASP A 111 19.86 5.95 4.93
C ASP A 111 19.07 5.39 3.72
N ASN A 112 18.52 4.20 3.84
CA ASN A 112 17.69 3.59 2.79
C ASN A 112 16.29 4.21 2.72
N LEU A 113 15.70 4.64 3.84
CA LEU A 113 14.46 5.42 3.85
C LEU A 113 14.65 6.75 3.10
N ASP A 114 15.77 7.46 3.35
CA ASP A 114 16.07 8.69 2.64
C ASP A 114 16.22 8.48 1.13
N LYS A 115 16.84 7.36 0.71
CA LYS A 115 16.90 6.98 -0.72
C LYS A 115 15.52 6.70 -1.29
N PHE A 116 14.68 5.97 -0.56
CA PHE A 116 13.30 5.66 -0.97
C PHE A 116 12.47 6.93 -1.18
N LEU A 117 12.57 7.90 -0.24
CA LEU A 117 11.91 9.20 -0.36
C LEU A 117 12.49 10.06 -1.50
N ASN A 118 13.80 9.99 -1.71
CA ASN A 118 14.44 10.70 -2.81
C ASN A 118 14.05 10.14 -4.18
N GLU A 119 13.85 8.82 -4.30
CA GLU A 119 13.27 8.22 -5.51
C GLU A 119 11.90 8.85 -5.82
N ALA A 120 11.02 8.92 -4.82
CA ALA A 120 9.70 9.55 -4.99
C ALA A 120 9.82 11.02 -5.41
N ARG A 121 10.70 11.80 -4.77
CA ARG A 121 10.96 13.21 -5.13
C ARG A 121 11.52 13.36 -6.55
N CYS A 122 12.40 12.45 -6.97
CA CYS A 122 12.91 12.47 -8.34
C CYS A 122 11.78 12.19 -9.35
N LEU A 123 10.92 11.22 -9.09
CA LEU A 123 9.81 10.86 -9.97
C LEU A 123 8.82 12.02 -10.16
N THR A 124 8.61 12.87 -9.14
CA THR A 124 7.69 14.03 -9.29
C THR A 124 8.11 14.98 -10.40
N ARG A 125 9.41 15.08 -10.70
CA ARG A 125 9.91 15.93 -11.79
C ARG A 125 9.48 15.45 -13.16
N PHE A 126 9.09 14.20 -13.28
CA PHE A 126 8.73 13.53 -14.53
C PHE A 126 7.24 13.21 -14.63
N ASN A 127 6.40 13.76 -13.74
CA ASN A 127 4.96 13.51 -13.70
C ASN A 127 4.23 13.86 -15.01
N HIS A 128 4.84 14.67 -15.87
CA HIS A 128 4.31 15.06 -17.18
C HIS A 128 4.71 14.10 -18.31
N MET A 129 5.60 13.15 -18.05
CA MET A 129 6.12 12.23 -19.07
C MET A 129 5.25 10.98 -19.18
N ALA A 130 4.80 10.69 -20.39
CA ALA A 130 4.09 9.45 -20.67
C ALA A 130 4.99 8.22 -20.39
N GLY A 131 4.42 7.20 -19.72
CA GLY A 131 5.15 5.96 -19.38
C GLY A 131 5.89 6.02 -18.04
N ILE A 132 5.95 7.17 -17.38
CA ILE A 132 6.48 7.30 -16.02
C ILE A 132 5.33 7.37 -15.02
N VAL A 133 5.45 6.64 -13.92
CA VAL A 133 4.47 6.68 -12.83
C VAL A 133 4.48 8.06 -12.17
N ALA A 134 3.30 8.70 -12.16
CA ALA A 134 3.14 9.97 -11.48
C ALA A 134 3.06 9.78 -9.97
N VAL A 135 4.00 10.35 -9.23
CA VAL A 135 3.94 10.43 -7.78
C VAL A 135 3.03 11.59 -7.39
N GLN A 136 2.03 11.30 -6.58
CA GLN A 136 1.01 12.28 -6.18
C GLN A 136 1.22 12.81 -4.77
N ASP A 137 1.79 11.98 -3.89
CA ASP A 137 1.96 12.28 -2.48
C ASP A 137 3.00 11.34 -1.86
N PHE A 138 3.58 11.75 -0.71
CA PHE A 138 4.39 10.90 0.16
C PHE A 138 4.25 11.37 1.61
N PHE A 139 4.16 10.44 2.56
CA PHE A 139 3.86 10.69 3.97
C PHE A 139 4.49 9.62 4.87
#